data_f93796977a23cc1b00800f840bccc577
#
_entry.id   f93796977a23cc1b00800f840bccc577
#
_cell.length_a   1.000
_cell.length_b   1.000
_cell.length_c   1.000
_cell.angle_alpha   90.00
_cell.angle_beta   90.00
_cell.angle_gamma   90.00
#
_symmetry.space_group_name_H-M   'P 1'
#
loop_
_entity.id
_entity.type
_entity.pdbx_description
1 polymer ?
#
loop_
_entity_poly.entity_id
_entity_poly.type
_entity_poly.pdbx_seq_one_letter_code
_entity_poly.pdbx_strand_id
1 'polypeptide(L)'
;SDTNPMFGPIRILVMPVRSLIQPVVKGLGDVDPLVFTQGEELPLDDVSRRLVENAYTRVDLVMDRGEFAVRGGIIDVFPPTAPHPVRIEFFGDEIDSIREFHASDQRTYGEGVRTIWATPCRELQLTDAVRDRAKRLIGQIPNADDMLESIANAIPIEGMESLMPALRSEE
;
A
#
# COMPACT_ATOMS: atom_id res chain seq x y z
N SER A 1 17.01 -9.06 -10.82
CA SER A 1 17.23 -10.05 -9.74
C SER A 1 16.75 -9.43 -8.44
N ASP A 2 15.53 -9.79 -8.09
CA ASP A 2 14.78 -9.16 -7.02
C ASP A 2 15.20 -9.78 -5.68
N THR A 3 16.18 -9.19 -5.08
CA THR A 3 16.49 -9.47 -3.68
C THR A 3 15.87 -8.37 -2.85
N ASN A 4 14.85 -8.72 -2.06
CA ASN A 4 14.37 -7.82 -1.03
C ASN A 4 15.56 -7.52 -0.09
N PRO A 5 16.06 -6.28 -0.01
CA PRO A 5 17.26 -5.97 0.75
C PRO A 5 17.08 -6.20 2.25
N MET A 6 15.83 -6.31 2.74
CA MET A 6 15.54 -6.57 4.14
C MET A 6 15.74 -8.05 4.52
N PHE A 7 15.55 -8.99 3.58
CA PHE A 7 15.60 -10.43 3.87
C PHE A 7 16.64 -11.20 3.07
N GLY A 8 17.33 -10.56 2.11
CA GLY A 8 18.26 -11.22 1.19
C GLY A 8 17.55 -12.21 0.24
N PRO A 9 18.31 -13.04 -0.49
CA PRO A 9 17.70 -13.99 -1.42
C PRO A 9 16.94 -15.08 -0.66
N ILE A 10 15.67 -15.29 -1.02
CA ILE A 10 14.85 -16.38 -0.48
C ILE A 10 15.44 -17.71 -0.94
N ARG A 11 15.87 -18.55 0.00
CA ARG A 11 16.45 -19.87 -0.28
C ARG A 11 15.47 -21.01 -0.02
N ILE A 12 14.55 -20.82 0.93
CA ILE A 12 13.55 -21.82 1.32
C ILE A 12 12.25 -21.08 1.52
N LEU A 13 11.20 -21.54 0.85
CA LEU A 13 9.82 -21.06 1.02
C LEU A 13 8.98 -22.20 1.58
N VAL A 14 8.38 -21.99 2.75
CA VAL A 14 7.43 -22.92 3.38
C VAL A 14 6.05 -22.32 3.31
N MET A 15 5.12 -23.02 2.67
CA MET A 15 3.73 -22.56 2.54
C MET A 15 2.75 -23.71 2.64
N PRO A 16 1.50 -23.45 3.10
CA PRO A 16 0.43 -24.44 3.04
C PRO A 16 0.09 -24.81 1.59
N VAL A 17 -0.28 -26.07 1.35
CA VAL A 17 -0.73 -26.52 0.02
C VAL A 17 -1.86 -25.65 -0.54
N ARG A 18 -2.73 -25.14 0.33
CA ARG A 18 -3.82 -24.23 -0.05
C ARG A 18 -3.31 -22.96 -0.73
N SER A 19 -2.20 -22.44 -0.27
CA SER A 19 -1.58 -21.23 -0.87
C SER A 19 -0.99 -21.51 -2.25
N LEU A 20 -0.58 -22.76 -2.53
CA LEU A 20 -0.06 -23.15 -3.84
C LEU A 20 -1.15 -23.29 -4.92
N ILE A 21 -2.37 -23.64 -4.52
CA ILE A 21 -3.49 -23.86 -5.44
C ILE A 21 -4.43 -22.65 -5.51
N GLN A 22 -4.21 -21.63 -4.68
CA GLN A 22 -4.98 -20.40 -4.73
C GLN A 22 -4.59 -19.61 -5.98
N PRO A 23 -5.56 -19.22 -6.83
CA PRO A 23 -5.24 -18.37 -7.98
C PRO A 23 -4.57 -17.07 -7.53
N VAL A 24 -3.40 -16.79 -8.04
CA VAL A 24 -2.72 -15.51 -7.84
C VAL A 24 -3.12 -14.60 -8.99
N VAL A 25 -3.35 -13.35 -8.69
CA VAL A 25 -3.72 -12.35 -9.68
C VAL A 25 -2.57 -12.14 -10.66
N LYS A 26 -2.86 -12.24 -11.95
CA LYS A 26 -1.89 -11.90 -13.00
C LYS A 26 -1.44 -10.44 -12.79
N GLY A 27 -0.13 -10.20 -12.75
CA GLY A 27 0.45 -8.87 -12.54
C GLY A 27 0.65 -8.48 -11.07
N LEU A 28 0.33 -9.35 -10.09
CA LEU A 28 0.66 -9.08 -8.69
C LEU A 28 2.17 -8.96 -8.46
N GLY A 29 2.97 -9.73 -9.21
CA GLY A 29 4.43 -9.65 -9.18
C GLY A 29 5.01 -8.45 -9.92
N ASP A 30 4.20 -7.74 -10.69
CA ASP A 30 4.63 -6.56 -11.48
C ASP A 30 4.39 -5.26 -10.70
N VAL A 31 3.85 -5.37 -9.49
CA VAL A 31 3.58 -4.22 -8.62
C VAL A 31 4.85 -3.83 -7.89
N ASP A 32 5.41 -2.70 -8.28
CA ASP A 32 6.56 -2.14 -7.58
C ASP A 32 6.12 -1.55 -6.23
N PRO A 33 6.71 -1.99 -5.11
CA PRO A 33 6.48 -1.36 -3.83
C PRO A 33 6.95 0.09 -3.88
N LEU A 34 6.33 0.95 -3.07
CA LEU A 34 6.88 2.27 -2.80
C LEU A 34 8.16 2.11 -1.99
N VAL A 35 9.25 2.66 -2.49
CA VAL A 35 10.52 2.70 -1.78
C VAL A 35 10.78 4.12 -1.35
N PHE A 36 11.07 4.33 -0.08
CA PHE A 36 11.47 5.61 0.46
C PHE A 36 12.92 5.50 0.89
N THR A 37 13.78 6.34 0.30
CA THR A 37 15.21 6.38 0.64
C THR A 37 15.59 7.78 1.08
N GLN A 38 16.28 7.90 2.20
CA GLN A 38 16.76 9.20 2.69
C GLN A 38 17.64 9.88 1.64
N GLY A 39 17.36 11.16 1.36
CA GLY A 39 18.02 11.96 0.33
C GLY A 39 17.41 11.83 -1.07
N GLU A 40 16.33 11.06 -1.24
CA GLU A 40 15.60 10.93 -2.50
C GLU A 40 14.55 12.04 -2.62
N GLU A 41 14.37 12.55 -3.84
CA GLU A 41 13.32 13.54 -4.14
C GLU A 41 12.06 12.83 -4.59
N LEU A 42 10.96 12.99 -3.83
CA LEU A 42 9.65 12.45 -4.11
C LEU A 42 8.58 13.50 -3.78
N PRO A 43 7.82 14.01 -4.76
CA PRO A 43 6.73 14.94 -4.48
C PRO A 43 5.70 14.33 -3.53
N LEU A 44 5.40 15.02 -2.44
CA LEU A 44 4.55 14.54 -1.35
C LEU A 44 3.15 14.14 -1.82
N ASP A 45 2.60 14.88 -2.80
CA ASP A 45 1.29 14.58 -3.40
C ASP A 45 1.33 13.27 -4.19
N ASP A 46 2.41 13.00 -4.91
CA ASP A 46 2.59 11.75 -5.64
C ASP A 46 2.72 10.56 -4.69
N VAL A 47 3.44 10.73 -3.58
CA VAL A 47 3.54 9.70 -2.54
C VAL A 47 2.16 9.37 -1.97
N SER A 48 1.38 10.40 -1.62
CA SER A 48 0.03 10.22 -1.07
C SER A 48 -0.88 9.48 -2.05
N ARG A 49 -0.85 9.86 -3.33
CA ARG A 49 -1.61 9.20 -4.39
C ARG A 49 -1.22 7.73 -4.54
N ARG A 50 0.08 7.43 -4.62
CA ARG A 50 0.59 6.06 -4.77
C ARG A 50 0.29 5.19 -3.54
N LEU A 51 0.27 5.74 -2.32
CA LEU A 51 -0.16 5.01 -1.13
C LEU A 51 -1.64 4.60 -1.23
N VAL A 52 -2.51 5.52 -1.67
CA VAL A 52 -3.94 5.22 -1.90
C VAL A 52 -4.10 4.15 -3.00
N GLU A 53 -3.38 4.26 -4.11
CA GLU A 53 -3.40 3.25 -5.19
C GLU A 53 -2.97 1.86 -4.68
N ASN A 54 -2.00 1.81 -3.76
CA ASN A 54 -1.55 0.59 -3.09
C ASN A 54 -2.48 0.14 -1.94
N ALA A 55 -3.68 0.70 -1.88
CA ALA A 55 -4.76 0.38 -0.93
C ALA A 55 -4.40 0.64 0.55
N TYR A 56 -3.52 1.62 0.80
CA TYR A 56 -3.39 2.19 2.14
C TYR A 56 -4.58 3.07 2.48
N THR A 57 -5.01 3.00 3.73
CA THR A 57 -6.09 3.83 4.25
C THR A 57 -5.52 5.12 4.83
N ARG A 58 -6.00 6.27 4.34
CA ARG A 58 -5.62 7.56 4.93
C ARG A 58 -6.37 7.80 6.23
N VAL A 59 -5.63 8.11 7.29
CA VAL A 59 -6.15 8.36 8.64
C VAL A 59 -5.53 9.64 9.20
N ASP A 60 -6.08 10.15 10.31
CA ASP A 60 -5.49 11.28 11.03
C ASP A 60 -4.31 10.84 11.90
N LEU A 61 -4.35 9.62 12.41
CA LEU A 61 -3.34 9.03 13.28
C LEU A 61 -3.12 7.56 12.93
N VAL A 62 -1.88 7.19 12.61
CA VAL A 62 -1.52 5.82 12.22
C VAL A 62 -1.43 4.92 13.45
N MET A 63 -2.25 3.87 13.48
CA MET A 63 -2.31 2.89 14.55
C MET A 63 -2.11 1.46 14.03
N ASP A 64 -2.68 1.16 12.85
CA ASP A 64 -2.72 -0.19 12.29
C ASP A 64 -1.95 -0.31 10.97
N ARG A 65 -1.57 -1.56 10.63
CA ARG A 65 -0.92 -1.84 9.35
C ARG A 65 -1.82 -1.49 8.18
N GLY A 66 -1.22 -0.91 7.14
CA GLY A 66 -1.96 -0.45 5.96
C GLY A 66 -2.55 0.95 6.10
N GLU A 67 -2.21 1.66 7.16
CA GLU A 67 -2.61 3.05 7.35
C GLU A 67 -1.48 4.01 7.01
N PHE A 68 -1.85 5.23 6.60
CA PHE A 68 -0.93 6.36 6.48
C PHE A 68 -1.60 7.68 6.87
N ALA A 69 -0.81 8.62 7.34
CA ALA A 69 -1.23 9.98 7.67
C ALA A 69 -0.26 11.00 7.05
N VAL A 70 -0.81 12.15 6.63
CA VAL A 70 0.00 13.28 6.09
C VAL A 70 -0.27 14.51 6.93
N ARG A 71 0.79 15.11 7.46
CA ARG A 71 0.74 16.30 8.31
C ARG A 71 1.86 17.26 7.94
N GLY A 72 1.55 18.27 7.13
CA GLY A 72 2.57 19.16 6.59
C GLY A 72 3.59 18.39 5.74
N GLY A 73 4.88 18.55 6.03
CA GLY A 73 5.96 17.80 5.38
C GLY A 73 6.27 16.45 6.00
N ILE A 74 5.31 15.79 6.67
CA ILE A 74 5.51 14.50 7.34
C ILE A 74 4.50 13.49 6.80
N ILE A 75 5.01 12.31 6.45
CA ILE A 75 4.19 11.12 6.18
C ILE A 75 4.50 10.08 7.24
N ASP A 76 3.47 9.69 7.99
CA ASP A 76 3.49 8.50 8.84
C ASP A 76 2.87 7.35 8.03
N VAL A 77 3.53 6.19 7.98
CA VAL A 77 3.01 5.02 7.26
C VAL A 77 3.32 3.73 8.03
N PHE A 78 2.37 2.78 8.03
CA PHE A 78 2.57 1.48 8.62
C PHE A 78 2.49 0.38 7.54
N PRO A 79 3.60 0.03 6.90
CA PRO A 79 3.62 -1.01 5.89
C PRO A 79 3.16 -2.37 6.45
N PRO A 80 2.43 -3.20 5.68
CA PRO A 80 1.95 -4.52 6.14
C PRO A 80 3.05 -5.45 6.65
N THR A 81 4.24 -5.35 6.04
CA THR A 81 5.40 -6.20 6.33
C THR A 81 6.35 -5.62 7.39
N ALA A 82 6.18 -4.35 7.77
CA ALA A 82 7.04 -3.70 8.75
C ALA A 82 6.67 -4.10 10.19
N PRO A 83 7.62 -4.26 11.10
CA PRO A 83 7.35 -4.51 12.52
C PRO A 83 6.73 -3.30 13.21
N HIS A 84 7.10 -2.09 12.79
CA HIS A 84 6.67 -0.81 13.38
C HIS A 84 6.30 0.18 12.28
N PRO A 85 5.43 1.17 12.57
CA PRO A 85 5.18 2.27 11.66
C PRO A 85 6.41 3.17 11.56
N VAL A 86 6.52 3.87 10.44
CA VAL A 86 7.64 4.79 10.17
C VAL A 86 7.13 6.20 9.90
N ARG A 87 7.89 7.17 10.38
CA ARG A 87 7.74 8.58 10.09
C ARG A 87 8.78 9.00 9.09
N ILE A 88 8.33 9.60 8.00
CA ILE A 88 9.16 10.12 6.90
C ILE A 88 9.00 11.62 6.92
N GLU A 89 10.08 12.32 7.18
CA GLU A 89 10.12 13.78 7.21
C GLU A 89 10.67 14.30 5.89
N PHE A 90 9.99 15.28 5.30
CA PHE A 90 10.35 15.89 4.03
C PHE A 90 10.80 17.33 4.25
N PHE A 91 11.84 17.71 3.55
CA PHE A 91 12.24 19.10 3.37
C PHE A 91 12.00 19.49 1.89
N GLY A 92 10.89 20.17 1.62
CA GLY A 92 10.37 20.27 0.26
C GLY A 92 9.93 18.90 -0.25
N ASP A 93 10.50 18.46 -1.37
CA ASP A 93 10.27 17.14 -1.95
C ASP A 93 11.36 16.11 -1.58
N GLU A 94 12.41 16.53 -0.85
CA GLU A 94 13.50 15.65 -0.43
C GLU A 94 13.15 14.95 0.89
N ILE A 95 13.42 13.65 0.97
CA ILE A 95 13.28 12.85 2.20
C ILE A 95 14.48 13.17 3.11
N ASP A 96 14.24 13.95 4.17
CA ASP A 96 15.26 14.36 5.13
C ASP A 96 15.57 13.25 6.12
N SER A 97 14.55 12.62 6.69
CA SER A 97 14.74 11.55 7.66
C SER A 97 13.63 10.49 7.61
N ILE A 98 13.99 9.25 7.98
CA ILE A 98 13.04 8.13 8.14
C ILE A 98 13.31 7.51 9.50
N ARG A 99 12.29 7.45 10.39
CA ARG A 99 12.40 6.91 11.73
C ARG A 99 11.22 6.03 12.08
N GLU A 100 11.48 4.92 12.76
CA GLU A 100 10.42 4.14 13.38
C GLU A 100 9.79 4.90 14.55
N PHE A 101 8.50 4.66 14.80
CA PHE A 101 7.82 5.20 15.95
C PHE A 101 6.87 4.16 16.58
N HIS A 102 6.51 4.39 17.84
CA HIS A 102 5.50 3.57 18.51
C HIS A 102 4.10 4.08 18.19
N ALA A 103 3.23 3.23 17.66
CA ALA A 103 1.84 3.59 17.36
C ALA A 103 1.09 4.08 18.61
N SER A 104 1.41 3.53 19.79
CA SER A 104 0.71 3.81 21.05
C SER A 104 0.91 5.24 21.57
N ASP A 105 2.10 5.84 21.39
CA ASP A 105 2.42 7.18 21.91
C ASP A 105 2.96 8.14 20.83
N GLN A 106 3.07 7.66 19.57
CA GLN A 106 3.50 8.43 18.41
C GLN A 106 4.95 8.97 18.49
N ARG A 107 5.76 8.43 19.40
CA ARG A 107 7.15 8.87 19.59
C ARG A 107 8.10 8.05 18.74
N THR A 108 8.95 8.77 18.01
CA THR A 108 10.04 8.16 17.25
C THR A 108 11.12 7.62 18.19
N TYR A 109 11.79 6.55 17.76
CA TYR A 109 12.89 5.94 18.49
C TYR A 109 13.97 5.44 17.51
N GLY A 110 15.14 5.08 18.06
CA GLY A 110 16.26 4.58 17.27
C GLY A 110 17.02 5.64 16.48
N GLU A 111 18.03 5.20 15.73
CA GLU A 111 18.90 6.07 14.94
C GLU A 111 18.34 6.45 13.56
N GLY A 112 17.18 5.91 13.20
CA GLY A 112 16.58 6.05 11.89
C GLY A 112 17.00 4.91 10.94
N VAL A 113 16.29 4.82 9.83
CA VAL A 113 16.54 3.84 8.77
C VAL A 113 16.80 4.57 7.45
N ARG A 114 17.68 4.03 6.65
CA ARG A 114 18.03 4.66 5.37
C ARG A 114 16.96 4.42 4.30
N THR A 115 16.34 3.26 4.32
CA THR A 115 15.37 2.85 3.30
C THR A 115 14.26 2.05 3.91
N ILE A 116 13.03 2.32 3.49
CA ILE A 116 11.82 1.56 3.86
C ILE A 116 11.04 1.17 2.61
N TRP A 117 10.39 0.02 2.66
CA TRP A 117 9.56 -0.52 1.59
C TRP A 117 8.11 -0.55 2.05
N ALA A 118 7.26 0.18 1.36
CA ALA A 118 5.82 0.14 1.55
C ALA A 118 5.20 -0.74 0.46
N THR A 119 5.06 -2.02 0.78
CA THR A 119 4.40 -2.99 -0.10
C THR A 119 2.91 -2.70 -0.19
N PRO A 120 2.23 -3.07 -1.29
CA PRO A 120 0.79 -2.95 -1.39
C PRO A 120 0.07 -3.66 -0.24
N CYS A 121 -0.99 -3.05 0.26
CA CYS A 121 -1.80 -3.61 1.35
C CYS A 121 -2.76 -4.68 0.85
N ARG A 122 -3.08 -4.67 -0.45
CA ARG A 122 -4.06 -5.56 -1.07
C ARG A 122 -3.61 -5.98 -2.47
N GLU A 123 -4.14 -7.11 -2.92
CA GLU A 123 -3.91 -7.62 -4.27
C GLU A 123 -4.59 -6.75 -5.33
N LEU A 124 -5.76 -6.19 -5.01
CA LEU A 124 -6.46 -5.23 -5.87
C LEU A 124 -5.98 -3.81 -5.57
N GLN A 125 -5.24 -3.24 -6.51
CA GLN A 125 -4.82 -1.85 -6.45
C GLN A 125 -5.94 -0.91 -6.91
N LEU A 126 -6.07 0.23 -6.22
CA LEU A 126 -7.10 1.22 -6.49
C LEU A 126 -6.62 2.28 -7.50
N THR A 127 -6.03 1.81 -8.61
CA THR A 127 -5.59 2.68 -9.71
C THR A 127 -6.78 3.40 -10.36
N ASP A 128 -6.52 4.49 -11.07
CA ASP A 128 -7.58 5.23 -11.78
C ASP A 128 -8.35 4.33 -12.75
N ALA A 129 -7.66 3.43 -13.47
CA ALA A 129 -8.29 2.47 -14.38
C ALA A 129 -9.28 1.54 -13.65
N VAL A 130 -8.90 1.00 -12.49
CA VAL A 130 -9.75 0.15 -11.65
C VAL A 130 -10.94 0.95 -11.11
N ARG A 131 -10.70 2.15 -10.63
CA ARG A 131 -11.75 3.06 -10.09
C ARG A 131 -12.77 3.43 -11.17
N ASP A 132 -12.31 3.79 -12.36
CA ASP A 132 -13.21 4.11 -13.48
C ASP A 132 -13.97 2.87 -13.98
N ARG A 133 -13.35 1.70 -13.95
CA ARG A 133 -14.05 0.45 -14.23
C ARG A 133 -15.11 0.16 -13.18
N ALA A 134 -14.81 0.33 -11.89
CA ALA A 134 -15.79 0.17 -10.81
C ALA A 134 -17.00 1.06 -11.01
N LYS A 135 -16.81 2.36 -11.32
CA LYS A 135 -17.90 3.31 -11.63
C LYS A 135 -18.81 2.79 -12.74
N ARG A 136 -18.24 2.23 -13.79
CA ARG A 136 -19.01 1.69 -14.93
C ARG A 136 -19.81 0.44 -14.58
N LEU A 137 -19.38 -0.32 -13.57
CA LEU A 137 -20.02 -1.58 -13.18
C LEU A 137 -21.11 -1.41 -12.13
N ILE A 138 -21.25 -0.24 -11.51
CA ILE A 138 -22.34 0.07 -10.57
C ILE A 138 -23.68 -0.19 -11.27
N GLY A 139 -24.58 -0.91 -10.61
CA GLY A 139 -25.88 -1.34 -11.13
C GLY A 139 -25.83 -2.51 -12.13
N GLN A 140 -24.63 -3.05 -12.45
CA GLN A 140 -24.51 -4.17 -13.39
C GLN A 140 -24.23 -5.52 -12.69
N ILE A 141 -23.66 -5.49 -11.48
CA ILE A 141 -23.33 -6.68 -10.72
C ILE A 141 -24.27 -6.73 -9.50
N PRO A 142 -25.14 -7.77 -9.38
CA PRO A 142 -26.07 -7.87 -8.26
C PRO A 142 -25.33 -7.84 -6.90
N ASN A 143 -25.84 -7.06 -5.96
CA ASN A 143 -25.33 -6.91 -4.57
C ASN A 143 -23.88 -6.42 -4.46
N ALA A 144 -23.33 -5.78 -5.48
CA ALA A 144 -21.95 -5.29 -5.47
C ALA A 144 -21.85 -3.74 -5.45
N ASP A 145 -22.95 -3.01 -5.49
CA ASP A 145 -22.96 -1.56 -5.68
C ASP A 145 -22.19 -0.83 -4.57
N ASP A 146 -22.44 -1.14 -3.29
CA ASP A 146 -21.74 -0.52 -2.17
C ASP A 146 -20.22 -0.75 -2.24
N MET A 147 -19.82 -1.95 -2.67
CA MET A 147 -18.41 -2.31 -2.84
C MET A 147 -17.79 -1.59 -4.03
N LEU A 148 -18.50 -1.53 -5.16
CA LEU A 148 -18.06 -0.82 -6.36
C LEU A 148 -17.96 0.69 -6.10
N GLU A 149 -18.89 1.28 -5.34
CA GLU A 149 -18.83 2.69 -4.93
C GLU A 149 -17.61 2.97 -4.05
N SER A 150 -17.32 2.08 -3.09
CA SER A 150 -16.13 2.20 -2.24
C SER A 150 -14.85 2.16 -3.07
N ILE A 151 -14.73 1.19 -3.99
CA ILE A 151 -13.57 1.07 -4.89
C ILE A 151 -13.45 2.31 -5.79
N ALA A 152 -14.57 2.80 -6.35
CA ALA A 152 -14.60 3.99 -7.19
C ALA A 152 -14.12 5.26 -6.44
N ASN A 153 -14.35 5.32 -5.15
CA ASN A 153 -13.91 6.41 -4.28
C ASN A 153 -12.53 6.16 -3.62
N ALA A 154 -11.80 5.14 -4.08
CA ALA A 154 -10.50 4.73 -3.54
C ALA A 154 -10.53 4.39 -2.03
N ILE A 155 -11.64 3.80 -1.56
CA ILE A 155 -11.80 3.35 -0.19
C ILE A 155 -11.59 1.83 -0.16
N PRO A 156 -10.49 1.33 0.42
CA PRO A 156 -10.28 -0.12 0.52
C PRO A 156 -11.25 -0.72 1.54
N ILE A 157 -11.92 -1.80 1.12
CA ILE A 157 -12.86 -2.54 1.97
C ILE A 157 -12.58 -4.04 1.95
N GLU A 158 -13.01 -4.74 2.96
CA GLU A 158 -12.84 -6.18 3.05
C GLU A 158 -13.62 -6.90 1.93
N GLY A 159 -13.00 -7.88 1.30
CA GLY A 159 -13.61 -8.70 0.24
C GLY A 159 -13.63 -8.06 -1.15
N MET A 160 -13.06 -6.86 -1.35
CA MET A 160 -13.03 -6.21 -2.66
C MET A 160 -12.29 -7.03 -3.73
N GLU A 161 -11.43 -7.95 -3.32
CA GLU A 161 -10.73 -8.88 -4.19
C GLU A 161 -11.68 -9.83 -4.94
N SER A 162 -12.88 -10.07 -4.41
CA SER A 162 -13.91 -10.88 -5.07
C SER A 162 -14.39 -10.26 -6.40
N LEU A 163 -14.29 -8.93 -6.55
CA LEU A 163 -14.65 -8.22 -7.77
C LEU A 163 -13.50 -8.11 -8.79
N MET A 164 -12.33 -8.62 -8.45
CA MET A 164 -11.14 -8.52 -9.28
C MET A 164 -11.32 -9.03 -10.74
N PRO A 165 -12.00 -10.16 -10.99
CA PRO A 165 -12.24 -10.62 -12.35
C PRO A 165 -13.06 -9.63 -13.20
N ALA A 166 -13.96 -8.87 -12.58
CA ALA A 166 -14.77 -7.88 -13.26
C ALA A 166 -14.04 -6.53 -13.45
N LEU A 167 -13.16 -6.19 -12.51
CA LEU A 167 -12.42 -4.93 -12.48
C LEU A 167 -11.17 -4.96 -13.36
N ARG A 168 -10.57 -6.12 -13.53
CA ARG A 168 -9.44 -6.39 -14.44
C ARG A 168 -9.94 -7.12 -15.68
N SER A 169 -10.89 -6.55 -16.42
CA SER A 169 -11.23 -7.12 -17.74
C SER A 169 -10.02 -7.00 -18.66
N GLU A 170 -9.60 -8.11 -19.24
CA GLU A 170 -8.61 -8.18 -20.29
C GLU A 170 -9.03 -7.25 -21.45
N GLU A 171 -8.14 -6.36 -21.85
CA GLU A 171 -8.07 -5.91 -23.23
C GLU A 171 -7.30 -6.95 -24.05
#